data_eb9a112582a34c4017f09296886bc9f9
#
_entry.id   eb9a112582a34c4017f09296886bc9f9
#
_cell.length_a   1.000
_cell.length_b   1.000
_cell.length_c   1.000
_cell.angle_alpha   90.00
_cell.angle_beta   90.00
_cell.angle_gamma   90.00
#
_symmetry.space_group_name_H-M   'P 1'
#
loop_
_entity.id
_entity.type
_entity.pdbx_description
1 polymer ?
#
loop_
_entity_poly.entity_id
_entity_poly.type
_entity_poly.pdbx_seq_one_letter_code
_entity_poly.pdbx_strand_id
1 'polypeptide(L)'
;MKLHKPMWGLIFLSGLSMADTTSYVAETCGGCHALQEVSKDVDERINRKGSHLYYAGNKYQYEWLEAWLQAPTQIRPGGDYPLNHTLVTEDGDVIEADSLLEHMILDSDQAIKVTDYLMTLTPFNELLEQVEYEPKAISQSAGEMNFVKFQGCQSCHRDDPEYGGVSGPELYTAWNRLQQNYIISYTQNPELWDKNTMMPNRHIKNSALEKVANYLKVIGESHE
;
A
#
# COMPACT_ATOMS: atom_id res chain seq x y z
N MET A 1 5.64 45.09 -51.72
CA MET A 1 5.14 44.94 -50.37
C MET A 1 4.78 43.46 -50.20
N LYS A 2 5.68 42.64 -49.63
CA LYS A 2 5.46 41.20 -49.47
C LYS A 2 4.91 40.96 -48.07
N LEU A 3 3.65 40.50 -47.96
CA LEU A 3 3.04 40.08 -46.69
C LEU A 3 3.61 38.73 -46.28
N HIS A 4 4.24 38.67 -45.12
CA HIS A 4 4.61 37.43 -44.43
C HIS A 4 3.40 36.97 -43.61
N LYS A 5 2.87 35.78 -43.92
CA LYS A 5 1.89 35.09 -43.08
C LYS A 5 2.64 34.42 -41.91
N PRO A 6 2.20 34.59 -40.64
CA PRO A 6 2.74 33.83 -39.56
C PRO A 6 2.19 32.39 -39.63
N MET A 7 3.10 31.42 -39.66
CA MET A 7 2.78 29.99 -39.56
C MET A 7 2.60 29.66 -38.08
N TRP A 8 1.37 29.51 -37.65
CA TRP A 8 1.05 29.02 -36.30
C TRP A 8 1.32 27.50 -36.26
N GLY A 9 2.39 27.12 -35.61
CA GLY A 9 2.65 25.70 -35.31
C GLY A 9 1.67 25.24 -34.25
N LEU A 10 0.78 24.32 -34.61
CA LEU A 10 -0.03 23.53 -33.65
C LEU A 10 0.94 22.63 -32.90
N ILE A 11 1.18 22.92 -31.62
CA ILE A 11 1.80 22.00 -30.69
C ILE A 11 0.73 20.96 -30.31
N PHE A 12 0.81 19.78 -30.90
CA PHE A 12 0.04 18.63 -30.43
C PHE A 12 0.64 18.15 -29.10
N LEU A 13 0.03 18.55 -28.00
CA LEU A 13 0.22 17.84 -26.74
C LEU A 13 -0.47 16.49 -26.89
N SER A 14 0.28 15.46 -27.21
CA SER A 14 -0.17 14.07 -27.18
C SER A 14 -0.28 13.61 -25.73
N GLY A 15 -1.38 13.97 -25.07
CA GLY A 15 -1.78 13.30 -23.84
C GLY A 15 -2.14 11.85 -24.16
N LEU A 16 -1.54 10.87 -23.47
CA LEU A 16 -1.98 9.48 -23.53
C LEU A 16 -3.48 9.43 -23.18
N SER A 17 -4.26 8.69 -23.97
CA SER A 17 -5.68 8.45 -23.65
C SER A 17 -5.78 7.50 -22.45
N MET A 18 -6.93 7.46 -21.78
CA MET A 18 -7.18 6.50 -20.67
C MET A 18 -6.97 5.04 -21.12
N ALA A 19 -7.29 4.71 -22.37
CA ALA A 19 -7.03 3.38 -22.93
C ALA A 19 -5.52 3.07 -23.02
N ASP A 20 -4.70 4.06 -23.37
CA ASP A 20 -3.23 3.92 -23.41
C ASP A 20 -2.65 3.73 -22.00
N THR A 21 -3.21 4.43 -20.99
CA THR A 21 -2.78 4.28 -19.59
C THR A 21 -3.13 2.90 -19.05
N THR A 22 -4.31 2.37 -19.35
CA THR A 22 -4.72 1.01 -18.93
C THR A 22 -3.76 -0.05 -19.51
N SER A 23 -3.42 0.06 -20.80
CA SER A 23 -2.46 -0.84 -21.43
C SER A 23 -1.07 -0.70 -20.83
N TYR A 24 -0.62 0.52 -20.59
CA TYR A 24 0.66 0.81 -19.96
C TYR A 24 0.76 0.17 -18.56
N VAL A 25 -0.27 0.35 -17.71
CA VAL A 25 -0.31 -0.26 -16.37
C VAL A 25 -0.34 -1.79 -16.44
N ALA A 26 -1.11 -2.35 -17.37
CA ALA A 26 -1.16 -3.80 -17.55
C ALA A 26 0.19 -4.40 -17.96
N GLU A 27 0.91 -3.75 -18.87
CA GLU A 27 2.21 -4.21 -19.36
C GLU A 27 3.32 -3.98 -18.33
N THR A 28 3.27 -2.86 -17.61
CA THR A 28 4.37 -2.42 -16.73
C THR A 28 4.22 -2.97 -15.32
N CYS A 29 3.01 -2.96 -14.76
CA CYS A 29 2.73 -3.34 -13.37
C CYS A 29 2.20 -4.77 -13.25
N GLY A 30 1.45 -5.26 -14.26
CA GLY A 30 0.73 -6.54 -14.22
C GLY A 30 1.61 -7.79 -14.08
N GLY A 31 2.92 -7.68 -14.35
CA GLY A 31 3.88 -8.78 -14.15
C GLY A 31 4.19 -9.08 -12.67
N CYS A 32 3.93 -8.12 -11.78
CA CYS A 32 4.16 -8.22 -10.34
C CYS A 32 2.89 -8.05 -9.51
N HIS A 33 1.93 -7.28 -10.01
CA HIS A 33 0.72 -6.90 -9.30
C HIS A 33 -0.55 -7.45 -9.97
N ALA A 34 -1.46 -8.02 -9.19
CA ALA A 34 -2.79 -8.37 -9.70
C ALA A 34 -3.62 -7.09 -9.92
N LEU A 35 -4.07 -6.90 -11.15
CA LEU A 35 -4.95 -5.80 -11.58
C LEU A 35 -6.44 -6.21 -11.62
N GLN A 36 -6.72 -7.46 -11.32
CA GLN A 36 -8.06 -8.03 -11.20
C GLN A 36 -8.12 -8.89 -9.94
N GLU A 37 -9.33 -9.09 -9.43
CA GLU A 37 -9.54 -9.95 -8.27
C GLU A 37 -9.01 -11.37 -8.54
N VAL A 38 -8.27 -11.90 -7.58
CA VAL A 38 -7.71 -13.25 -7.64
C VAL A 38 -8.50 -14.22 -6.75
N SER A 39 -8.59 -15.47 -7.17
CA SER A 39 -9.19 -16.52 -6.37
C SER A 39 -8.34 -16.87 -5.16
N LYS A 40 -8.96 -17.53 -4.16
CA LYS A 40 -8.19 -18.10 -3.04
C LYS A 40 -7.30 -19.22 -3.54
N ASP A 41 -5.98 -19.01 -3.44
CA ASP A 41 -4.97 -19.92 -3.96
C ASP A 41 -3.67 -19.79 -3.15
N VAL A 42 -3.14 -20.92 -2.67
CA VAL A 42 -1.88 -20.95 -1.91
C VAL A 42 -0.69 -20.62 -2.79
N ASP A 43 -0.69 -21.08 -4.04
CA ASP A 43 0.41 -20.82 -4.98
C ASP A 43 0.48 -19.33 -5.35
N GLU A 44 -0.66 -18.66 -5.48
CA GLU A 44 -0.70 -17.20 -5.67
C GLU A 44 -0.04 -16.49 -4.47
N ARG A 45 -0.36 -16.89 -3.24
CA ARG A 45 0.23 -16.32 -2.03
C ARG A 45 1.75 -16.49 -1.99
N ILE A 46 2.24 -17.71 -2.27
CA ILE A 46 3.67 -18.04 -2.21
C ILE A 46 4.47 -17.32 -3.29
N ASN A 47 3.89 -17.17 -4.48
CA ASN A 47 4.57 -16.60 -5.65
C ASN A 47 4.27 -15.11 -5.88
N ARG A 48 3.55 -14.46 -4.97
CA ARG A 48 3.22 -13.04 -5.05
C ARG A 48 4.48 -12.19 -5.03
N LYS A 49 4.59 -11.28 -6.00
CA LYS A 49 5.73 -10.37 -6.16
C LYS A 49 5.45 -8.94 -5.72
N GLY A 50 4.17 -8.58 -5.62
CA GLY A 50 3.74 -7.25 -5.21
C GLY A 50 2.28 -7.24 -4.75
N SER A 51 1.91 -6.24 -3.97
CA SER A 51 0.54 -6.12 -3.44
C SER A 51 -0.49 -5.99 -4.56
N HIS A 52 -1.71 -6.48 -4.34
CA HIS A 52 -2.81 -6.35 -5.28
C HIS A 52 -3.16 -4.87 -5.52
N LEU A 53 -3.30 -4.48 -6.79
CA LEU A 53 -3.65 -3.11 -7.21
C LEU A 53 -5.10 -2.99 -7.67
N TYR A 54 -5.85 -4.07 -7.85
CA TYR A 54 -7.25 -4.01 -8.33
C TYR A 54 -8.21 -3.27 -7.39
N TYR A 55 -7.77 -2.93 -6.16
CA TYR A 55 -8.49 -2.07 -5.23
C TYR A 55 -7.62 -0.90 -4.71
N ALA A 56 -6.69 -0.45 -5.53
CA ALA A 56 -5.74 0.60 -5.13
C ALA A 56 -6.45 1.90 -4.72
N GLY A 57 -7.52 2.29 -5.43
CA GLY A 57 -8.32 3.46 -5.14
C GLY A 57 -9.13 3.38 -3.85
N ASN A 58 -9.36 2.17 -3.31
CA ASN A 58 -9.92 2.01 -1.97
C ASN A 58 -8.85 2.04 -0.86
N LYS A 59 -7.60 1.85 -1.22
CA LYS A 59 -6.50 1.57 -0.27
C LYS A 59 -5.60 2.77 -0.03
N TYR A 60 -5.10 3.38 -1.10
CA TYR A 60 -4.05 4.38 -1.03
C TYR A 60 -4.59 5.81 -0.99
N GLN A 61 -3.80 6.73 -0.43
CA GLN A 61 -3.98 8.16 -0.59
C GLN A 61 -3.31 8.60 -1.90
N TYR A 62 -3.96 9.49 -2.64
CA TYR A 62 -3.54 9.92 -3.98
C TYR A 62 -2.14 10.53 -3.96
N GLU A 63 -1.94 11.54 -3.12
CA GLU A 63 -0.70 12.33 -3.05
C GLU A 63 0.49 11.44 -2.63
N TRP A 64 0.24 10.52 -1.71
CA TRP A 64 1.26 9.58 -1.29
C TRP A 64 1.63 8.62 -2.44
N LEU A 65 0.65 8.06 -3.14
CA LEU A 65 0.89 7.09 -4.21
C LEU A 65 1.67 7.72 -5.36
N GLU A 66 1.30 8.94 -5.79
CA GLU A 66 1.99 9.69 -6.82
C GLU A 66 3.46 9.96 -6.44
N ALA A 67 3.71 10.43 -5.22
CA ALA A 67 5.06 10.71 -4.74
C ALA A 67 5.89 9.42 -4.60
N TRP A 68 5.28 8.36 -4.06
CA TRP A 68 5.96 7.08 -3.84
C TRP A 68 6.37 6.42 -5.17
N LEU A 69 5.58 6.50 -6.22
CA LEU A 69 5.94 5.97 -7.55
C LEU A 69 7.16 6.66 -8.16
N GLN A 70 7.44 7.90 -7.76
CA GLN A 70 8.63 8.66 -8.20
C GLN A 70 9.88 8.37 -7.34
N ALA A 71 9.69 7.95 -6.10
CA ALA A 71 10.78 7.63 -5.17
C ALA A 71 10.36 6.45 -4.25
N PRO A 72 10.23 5.23 -4.80
CA PRO A 72 9.73 4.10 -4.04
C PRO A 72 10.65 3.70 -2.90
N THR A 73 10.06 3.43 -1.75
CA THR A 73 10.73 2.90 -0.56
C THR A 73 10.21 1.51 -0.24
N GLN A 74 10.99 0.74 0.50
CA GLN A 74 10.62 -0.62 0.91
C GLN A 74 9.53 -0.59 1.99
N ILE A 75 8.30 -0.96 1.62
CA ILE A 75 7.14 -1.00 2.54
C ILE A 75 7.04 -2.35 3.25
N ARG A 76 7.48 -3.43 2.60
CA ARG A 76 7.45 -4.80 3.15
C ARG A 76 8.87 -5.27 3.41
N PRO A 77 9.35 -5.16 4.67
CA PRO A 77 10.74 -5.49 4.98
C PRO A 77 11.15 -6.93 4.63
N GLY A 78 10.20 -7.88 4.69
CA GLY A 78 10.41 -9.28 4.30
C GLY A 78 9.85 -9.65 2.92
N GLY A 79 9.50 -8.68 2.07
CA GLY A 79 8.82 -8.95 0.79
C GLY A 79 7.35 -9.32 0.95
N ASP A 80 6.70 -9.73 -0.15
CA ASP A 80 5.28 -10.11 -0.13
C ASP A 80 5.03 -11.49 0.48
N TYR A 81 5.99 -12.42 0.31
CA TYR A 81 6.01 -13.71 1.03
C TYR A 81 7.37 -13.89 1.72
N PRO A 82 7.48 -13.56 3.00
CA PRO A 82 8.76 -13.46 3.72
C PRO A 82 9.62 -14.73 3.69
N LEU A 83 9.00 -15.90 3.67
CA LEU A 83 9.75 -17.18 3.64
C LEU A 83 10.59 -17.36 2.37
N ASN A 84 10.26 -16.66 1.27
CA ASN A 84 11.08 -16.65 0.05
C ASN A 84 12.35 -15.80 0.19
N HIS A 85 12.43 -15.00 1.24
CA HIS A 85 13.51 -14.03 1.47
C HIS A 85 14.21 -14.22 2.81
N THR A 86 13.96 -15.34 3.49
CA THR A 86 14.48 -15.63 4.83
C THR A 86 15.64 -16.62 4.75
N LEU A 87 16.78 -16.26 5.31
CA LEU A 87 17.90 -17.16 5.59
C LEU A 87 17.83 -17.58 7.06
N VAL A 88 17.85 -18.90 7.29
CA VAL A 88 17.94 -19.47 8.63
C VAL A 88 19.41 -19.55 9.01
N THR A 89 19.77 -18.87 10.11
CA THR A 89 21.16 -18.85 10.61
C THR A 89 21.24 -19.36 12.04
N GLU A 90 22.44 -19.62 12.55
CA GLU A 90 22.64 -20.06 13.94
C GLU A 90 22.25 -19.00 14.97
N ASP A 91 22.31 -17.70 14.56
CA ASP A 91 21.96 -16.57 15.41
C ASP A 91 20.48 -16.13 15.26
N GLY A 92 19.69 -16.84 14.44
CA GLY A 92 18.30 -16.56 14.13
C GLY A 92 18.05 -16.30 12.63
N ASP A 93 16.79 -16.09 12.30
CA ASP A 93 16.37 -15.86 10.93
C ASP A 93 16.65 -14.40 10.51
N VAL A 94 17.19 -14.21 9.30
CA VAL A 94 17.47 -12.89 8.72
C VAL A 94 16.84 -12.76 7.33
N ILE A 95 16.44 -11.56 6.96
CA ILE A 95 15.96 -11.27 5.60
C ILE A 95 17.18 -11.05 4.69
N GLU A 96 17.25 -11.80 3.60
CA GLU A 96 18.22 -11.63 2.53
C GLU A 96 17.81 -10.43 1.66
N ALA A 97 18.34 -9.26 1.98
CA ALA A 97 17.93 -8.00 1.35
C ALA A 97 18.11 -8.03 -0.17
N ASP A 98 19.18 -8.66 -0.67
CA ASP A 98 19.48 -8.77 -2.10
C ASP A 98 18.49 -9.66 -2.88
N SER A 99 17.65 -10.43 -2.19
CA SER A 99 16.59 -11.22 -2.79
C SER A 99 15.30 -10.44 -3.00
N LEU A 100 15.15 -9.26 -2.37
CA LEU A 100 14.00 -8.41 -2.50
C LEU A 100 13.99 -7.68 -3.85
N LEU A 101 12.83 -7.62 -4.49
CA LEU A 101 12.69 -6.93 -5.77
C LEU A 101 12.67 -5.41 -5.54
N GLU A 102 13.54 -4.70 -6.24
CA GLU A 102 13.47 -3.24 -6.32
C GLU A 102 12.25 -2.81 -7.14
N HIS A 103 11.55 -1.79 -6.68
CA HIS A 103 10.44 -1.21 -7.44
C HIS A 103 10.98 -0.26 -8.50
N MET A 104 10.35 -0.28 -9.67
CA MET A 104 10.64 0.67 -10.74
C MET A 104 10.33 2.11 -10.32
N ILE A 105 11.10 3.05 -10.82
CA ILE A 105 10.91 4.50 -10.62
C ILE A 105 10.19 5.05 -11.86
N LEU A 106 9.11 5.80 -11.63
CA LEU A 106 8.41 6.52 -12.69
C LEU A 106 8.83 7.99 -12.71
N ASP A 107 8.82 8.60 -13.89
CA ASP A 107 8.87 10.07 -13.96
C ASP A 107 7.53 10.68 -13.51
N SER A 108 7.51 12.01 -13.30
CA SER A 108 6.33 12.70 -12.76
C SER A 108 5.08 12.54 -13.65
N ASP A 109 5.23 12.62 -14.97
CA ASP A 109 4.09 12.49 -15.89
C ASP A 109 3.52 11.06 -15.89
N GLN A 110 4.39 10.06 -15.77
CA GLN A 110 3.99 8.66 -15.65
C GLN A 110 3.34 8.40 -14.30
N ALA A 111 3.92 8.90 -13.21
CA ALA A 111 3.40 8.73 -11.86
C ALA A 111 1.98 9.30 -11.72
N ILE A 112 1.72 10.52 -12.21
CA ILE A 112 0.40 11.13 -12.23
C ILE A 112 -0.60 10.24 -12.99
N LYS A 113 -0.29 9.81 -14.21
CA LYS A 113 -1.19 9.01 -15.04
C LYS A 113 -1.49 7.64 -14.44
N VAL A 114 -0.47 6.99 -13.89
CA VAL A 114 -0.62 5.69 -13.22
C VAL A 114 -1.46 5.85 -11.96
N THR A 115 -1.21 6.88 -11.16
CA THR A 115 -2.00 7.18 -9.96
C THR A 115 -3.45 7.47 -10.32
N ASP A 116 -3.71 8.34 -11.30
CA ASP A 116 -5.07 8.64 -11.79
C ASP A 116 -5.83 7.35 -12.15
N TYR A 117 -5.18 6.45 -12.88
CA TYR A 117 -5.77 5.17 -13.24
C TYR A 117 -6.02 4.28 -12.02
N LEU A 118 -5.02 4.09 -11.16
CA LEU A 118 -5.12 3.22 -9.98
C LEU A 118 -6.19 3.70 -9.00
N MET A 119 -6.37 5.02 -8.87
CA MET A 119 -7.41 5.59 -8.01
C MET A 119 -8.83 5.38 -8.54
N THR A 120 -9.01 4.98 -9.81
CA THR A 120 -10.32 4.54 -10.33
C THR A 120 -10.69 3.11 -9.91
N LEU A 121 -9.74 2.32 -9.41
CA LEU A 121 -9.94 0.94 -9.03
C LEU A 121 -10.51 0.82 -7.62
N THR A 122 -11.84 0.90 -7.51
CA THR A 122 -12.59 1.01 -6.25
C THR A 122 -13.70 -0.04 -6.08
N PRO A 123 -13.43 -1.36 -6.27
CA PRO A 123 -14.46 -2.40 -6.21
C PRO A 123 -15.06 -2.59 -4.80
N PHE A 124 -14.44 -2.05 -3.75
CA PHE A 124 -14.80 -2.27 -2.35
C PHE A 124 -15.31 -1.01 -1.63
N ASN A 125 -15.91 -0.06 -2.36
CA ASN A 125 -16.48 1.16 -1.76
C ASN A 125 -17.47 0.83 -0.63
N GLU A 126 -18.31 -0.18 -0.80
CA GLU A 126 -19.28 -0.62 0.21
C GLU A 126 -18.62 -1.02 1.54
N LEU A 127 -17.39 -1.57 1.51
CA LEU A 127 -16.66 -1.92 2.73
C LEU A 127 -16.13 -0.68 3.46
N LEU A 128 -15.80 0.38 2.73
CA LEU A 128 -15.36 1.65 3.31
C LEU A 128 -16.55 2.44 3.89
N GLU A 129 -17.70 2.41 3.23
CA GLU A 129 -18.92 3.10 3.66
C GLU A 129 -19.50 2.54 4.97
N GLN A 130 -19.19 1.27 5.29
CA GLN A 130 -19.59 0.63 6.56
C GLN A 130 -18.75 1.06 7.76
N VAL A 131 -17.64 1.76 7.54
CA VAL A 131 -16.73 2.19 8.61
C VAL A 131 -17.18 3.53 9.17
N GLU A 132 -17.60 3.52 10.41
CA GLU A 132 -17.87 4.72 11.21
C GLU A 132 -16.64 5.01 12.08
N TYR A 133 -15.71 5.83 11.61
CA TYR A 133 -14.50 6.18 12.34
C TYR A 133 -14.15 7.66 12.20
N GLU A 134 -13.90 8.27 13.35
CA GLU A 134 -13.34 9.62 13.45
C GLU A 134 -12.05 9.58 14.28
N PRO A 135 -10.94 10.17 13.79
CA PRO A 135 -9.70 10.22 14.52
C PRO A 135 -9.84 10.90 15.88
N LYS A 136 -9.34 10.25 16.92
CA LYS A 136 -9.33 10.78 18.30
C LYS A 136 -7.90 10.85 18.82
N ALA A 137 -7.65 11.81 19.69
CA ALA A 137 -6.35 11.91 20.36
C ALA A 137 -6.11 10.68 21.24
N ILE A 138 -4.89 10.14 21.16
CA ILE A 138 -4.40 9.07 22.03
C ILE A 138 -2.95 9.40 22.39
N SER A 139 -2.51 9.06 23.61
CA SER A 139 -1.07 9.16 23.91
C SER A 139 -0.32 8.03 23.19
N GLN A 140 0.90 8.30 22.75
CA GLN A 140 1.74 7.31 22.09
C GLN A 140 1.85 6.02 22.92
N SER A 141 2.10 6.13 24.23
CA SER A 141 2.22 4.98 25.14
C SER A 141 0.94 4.15 25.26
N ALA A 142 -0.25 4.79 25.25
CA ALA A 142 -1.51 4.06 25.27
C ALA A 142 -1.81 3.36 23.93
N GLY A 143 -1.45 3.99 22.82
CA GLY A 143 -1.54 3.42 21.48
C GLY A 143 -0.59 2.23 21.32
N GLU A 144 0.68 2.42 21.69
CA GLU A 144 1.71 1.38 21.68
C GLU A 144 1.30 0.17 22.55
N MET A 145 0.81 0.40 23.76
CA MET A 145 0.33 -0.67 24.63
C MET A 145 -0.80 -1.48 23.96
N ASN A 146 -1.75 -0.79 23.30
CA ASN A 146 -2.82 -1.48 22.57
C ASN A 146 -2.25 -2.28 21.39
N PHE A 147 -1.38 -1.67 20.58
CA PHE A 147 -0.79 -2.26 19.38
C PHE A 147 0.11 -3.46 19.72
N VAL A 148 1.05 -3.28 20.66
CA VAL A 148 2.08 -4.26 21.01
C VAL A 148 1.54 -5.33 21.96
N LYS A 149 0.96 -4.91 23.09
CA LYS A 149 0.61 -5.85 24.20
C LYS A 149 -0.74 -6.50 24.02
N PHE A 150 -1.77 -5.73 23.65
CA PHE A 150 -3.12 -6.26 23.61
C PHE A 150 -3.47 -6.89 22.26
N GLN A 151 -3.02 -6.30 21.16
CA GLN A 151 -3.32 -6.81 19.83
C GLN A 151 -2.16 -7.63 19.22
N GLY A 152 -0.94 -7.49 19.70
CA GLY A 152 0.22 -8.22 19.22
C GLY A 152 0.59 -7.94 17.76
N CYS A 153 0.24 -6.75 17.24
CA CYS A 153 0.47 -6.38 15.84
C CYS A 153 1.96 -6.30 15.51
N GLN A 154 2.78 -5.85 16.48
CA GLN A 154 4.23 -5.71 16.33
C GLN A 154 4.96 -7.02 16.03
N SER A 155 4.36 -8.20 16.35
CA SER A 155 4.98 -9.48 16.01
C SER A 155 5.15 -9.70 14.49
N CYS A 156 4.34 -9.01 13.66
CA CYS A 156 4.37 -9.10 12.21
C CYS A 156 4.73 -7.79 11.54
N HIS A 157 4.51 -6.66 12.20
CA HIS A 157 4.64 -5.32 11.64
C HIS A 157 5.66 -4.47 12.39
N ARG A 158 6.39 -3.64 11.66
CA ARG A 158 7.17 -2.56 12.24
C ARG A 158 6.28 -1.35 12.49
N ASP A 159 6.28 -0.84 13.70
CA ASP A 159 5.71 0.45 14.10
C ASP A 159 6.79 1.50 14.38
N ASP A 160 8.04 1.12 14.19
CA ASP A 160 9.26 1.93 14.25
C ASP A 160 10.22 1.43 13.14
N PRO A 161 11.02 2.29 12.49
CA PRO A 161 11.96 1.89 11.43
C PRO A 161 12.94 0.77 11.85
N GLU A 162 13.36 0.77 13.10
CA GLU A 162 14.37 -0.15 13.62
C GLU A 162 13.77 -1.34 14.37
N TYR A 163 12.45 -1.33 14.66
CA TYR A 163 11.86 -2.31 15.56
C TYR A 163 10.50 -2.84 15.09
N GLY A 164 10.28 -4.13 15.30
CA GLY A 164 9.05 -4.86 14.98
C GLY A 164 9.25 -5.97 13.94
N GLY A 165 8.17 -6.70 13.68
CA GLY A 165 8.17 -7.83 12.76
C GLY A 165 8.32 -7.41 11.30
N VAL A 166 8.84 -8.33 10.48
CA VAL A 166 9.14 -8.11 9.06
C VAL A 166 8.21 -8.88 8.11
N SER A 167 7.29 -9.68 8.66
CA SER A 167 6.39 -10.51 7.86
C SER A 167 5.17 -9.76 7.31
N GLY A 168 4.85 -8.59 7.85
CA GLY A 168 3.86 -7.67 7.34
C GLY A 168 4.50 -6.39 6.78
N PRO A 169 3.70 -5.52 6.12
CA PRO A 169 4.17 -4.18 5.78
C PRO A 169 4.52 -3.39 7.05
N GLU A 170 5.46 -2.46 6.93
CA GLU A 170 5.68 -1.48 7.98
C GLU A 170 4.43 -0.63 8.20
N LEU A 171 4.23 -0.12 9.42
CA LEU A 171 3.04 0.65 9.77
C LEU A 171 3.36 2.06 10.29
N TYR A 172 4.64 2.42 10.47
CA TYR A 172 5.02 3.77 10.91
C TYR A 172 4.71 4.85 9.85
N THR A 173 4.55 4.49 8.55
CA THR A 173 4.03 5.39 7.51
C THR A 173 2.60 5.07 7.09
N ALA A 174 1.95 4.07 7.69
CA ALA A 174 0.66 3.57 7.20
C ALA A 174 -0.43 4.64 7.17
N TRP A 175 -0.43 5.57 8.13
CA TRP A 175 -1.39 6.67 8.18
C TRP A 175 -1.28 7.62 6.98
N ASN A 176 -0.06 7.87 6.52
CA ASN A 176 0.22 8.80 5.43
C ASN A 176 -0.06 8.18 4.05
N ARG A 177 0.04 6.85 3.93
CA ARG A 177 -0.13 6.15 2.64
C ARG A 177 -1.49 5.49 2.44
N LEU A 178 -2.24 5.19 3.51
CA LEU A 178 -3.50 4.45 3.44
C LEU A 178 -4.69 5.32 3.81
N GLN A 179 -5.82 5.05 3.17
CA GLN A 179 -7.10 5.66 3.58
C GLN A 179 -7.48 5.19 4.98
N GLN A 180 -7.99 6.09 5.81
CA GLN A 180 -8.32 5.81 7.22
C GLN A 180 -9.35 4.69 7.37
N ASN A 181 -10.42 4.73 6.56
CA ASN A 181 -11.45 3.70 6.58
C ASN A 181 -10.92 2.34 6.09
N TYR A 182 -9.94 2.34 5.16
CA TYR A 182 -9.28 1.12 4.75
C TYR A 182 -8.48 0.48 5.90
N ILE A 183 -7.75 1.27 6.69
CA ILE A 183 -7.01 0.78 7.86
C ILE A 183 -7.94 0.01 8.81
N ILE A 184 -9.09 0.58 9.13
CA ILE A 184 -10.10 -0.03 10.01
C ILE A 184 -10.69 -1.28 9.36
N SER A 185 -11.24 -1.15 8.16
CA SER A 185 -11.94 -2.22 7.45
C SER A 185 -11.05 -3.44 7.18
N TYR A 186 -9.82 -3.19 6.69
CA TYR A 186 -8.86 -4.26 6.45
C TYR A 186 -8.44 -4.97 7.75
N THR A 187 -8.16 -4.22 8.82
CA THR A 187 -7.76 -4.81 10.10
C THR A 187 -8.89 -5.61 10.74
N GLN A 188 -10.13 -5.19 10.53
CA GLN A 188 -11.32 -5.87 11.04
C GLN A 188 -11.56 -7.21 10.33
N ASN A 189 -11.42 -7.26 9.01
CA ASN A 189 -11.61 -8.47 8.21
C ASN A 189 -10.72 -8.48 6.96
N PRO A 190 -9.45 -8.90 7.08
CA PRO A 190 -8.49 -8.85 5.98
C PRO A 190 -8.89 -9.71 4.77
N GLU A 191 -9.58 -10.86 5.00
CA GLU A 191 -9.96 -11.78 3.94
C GLU A 191 -11.06 -11.24 2.99
N LEU A 192 -11.82 -10.21 3.40
CA LEU A 192 -12.75 -9.52 2.51
C LEU A 192 -12.02 -8.71 1.44
N TRP A 193 -10.82 -8.23 1.74
CA TRP A 193 -9.99 -7.42 0.85
C TRP A 193 -9.02 -8.26 0.03
N ASP A 194 -8.44 -9.26 0.64
CA ASP A 194 -7.45 -10.14 0.02
C ASP A 194 -7.66 -11.57 0.52
N LYS A 195 -8.23 -12.42 -0.33
CA LYS A 195 -8.54 -13.83 -0.02
C LYS A 195 -7.28 -14.64 0.29
N ASN A 196 -6.12 -14.15 -0.12
CA ASN A 196 -4.82 -14.79 0.06
C ASN A 196 -3.93 -14.05 1.09
N THR A 197 -4.52 -13.16 1.89
CA THR A 197 -3.78 -12.45 2.93
C THR A 197 -3.14 -13.39 3.95
N MET A 198 -1.96 -13.04 4.43
CA MET A 198 -1.31 -13.70 5.58
C MET A 198 -1.73 -13.07 6.91
N MET A 199 -2.34 -11.89 6.89
CA MET A 199 -2.83 -11.23 8.10
C MET A 199 -4.05 -11.99 8.64
N PRO A 200 -4.00 -12.54 9.85
CA PRO A 200 -5.11 -13.28 10.42
C PRO A 200 -6.24 -12.35 10.84
N ASN A 201 -7.49 -12.80 10.69
CA ASN A 201 -8.61 -12.13 11.34
C ASN A 201 -8.54 -12.42 12.85
N ARG A 202 -8.26 -11.39 13.65
CA ARG A 202 -8.11 -11.51 15.12
C ARG A 202 -9.40 -11.18 15.87
N HIS A 203 -10.49 -10.90 15.16
CA HIS A 203 -11.78 -10.52 15.75
C HIS A 203 -11.66 -9.35 16.75
N ILE A 204 -10.87 -8.35 16.38
CA ILE A 204 -10.59 -7.18 17.22
C ILE A 204 -11.88 -6.35 17.37
N LYS A 205 -12.19 -5.94 18.59
CA LYS A 205 -13.36 -5.08 18.86
C LYS A 205 -13.15 -3.67 18.28
N ASN A 206 -14.22 -3.03 17.81
CA ASN A 206 -14.15 -1.70 17.18
C ASN A 206 -13.38 -0.69 18.03
N SER A 207 -13.62 -0.62 19.33
CA SER A 207 -12.90 0.31 20.22
C SER A 207 -11.39 0.06 20.31
N ALA A 208 -10.92 -1.14 20.03
CA ALA A 208 -9.49 -1.44 19.96
C ALA A 208 -8.93 -1.17 18.57
N LEU A 209 -9.72 -1.37 17.50
CA LEU A 209 -9.37 -0.96 16.13
C LEU A 209 -9.19 0.56 16.03
N GLU A 210 -10.12 1.33 16.59
CA GLU A 210 -10.00 2.79 16.66
C GLU A 210 -8.70 3.21 17.36
N LYS A 211 -8.30 2.54 18.45
CA LYS A 211 -7.03 2.81 19.12
C LYS A 211 -5.82 2.47 18.26
N VAL A 212 -5.88 1.38 17.47
CA VAL A 212 -4.83 1.07 16.49
C VAL A 212 -4.72 2.18 15.47
N ALA A 213 -5.83 2.59 14.84
CA ALA A 213 -5.82 3.64 13.83
C ALA A 213 -5.34 5.00 14.39
N ASN A 214 -5.79 5.37 15.61
CA ASN A 214 -5.31 6.56 16.29
C ASN A 214 -3.81 6.49 16.61
N TYR A 215 -3.29 5.32 16.96
CA TYR A 215 -1.86 5.12 17.19
C TYR A 215 -1.06 5.27 15.89
N LEU A 216 -1.53 4.66 14.79
CA LEU A 216 -0.89 4.81 13.48
C LEU A 216 -0.87 6.28 13.02
N LYS A 217 -1.90 7.06 13.38
CA LYS A 217 -1.90 8.50 13.16
C LYS A 217 -0.75 9.17 13.93
N VAL A 218 -0.64 8.91 15.23
CA VAL A 218 0.39 9.52 16.09
C VAL A 218 1.80 9.23 15.59
N ILE A 219 2.10 7.98 15.24
CA ILE A 219 3.42 7.62 14.74
C ILE A 219 3.66 8.12 13.31
N GLY A 220 2.62 8.12 12.43
CA GLY A 220 2.70 8.63 11.08
C GLY A 220 3.02 10.12 11.02
N GLU A 221 2.40 10.94 11.88
CA GLU A 221 2.67 12.37 11.99
C GLU A 221 4.11 12.69 12.46
N SER A 222 4.82 11.74 13.07
CA SER A 222 6.22 11.89 13.48
C SER A 222 7.21 11.47 12.39
N HIS A 223 6.73 10.90 11.29
CA HIS A 223 7.52 10.42 10.15
C HIS A 223 7.16 11.14 8.83
N GLU A 224 6.59 12.35 8.90
CA GLU A 224 6.36 13.24 7.75
C GLU A 224 7.63 13.93 7.24
#